data_7646c75f485ffb780bd373fd6c9596dd
#
_entry.id   7646c75f485ffb780bd373fd6c9596dd
#
_cell.length_a   1.000
_cell.length_b   1.000
_cell.length_c   1.000
_cell.angle_alpha   90.00
_cell.angle_beta   90.00
_cell.angle_gamma   90.00
#
_symmetry.space_group_name_H-M   'P 1'
#
loop_
_entity.id
_entity.type
_entity.pdbx_description
1 polymer ?
#
loop_
_entity_poly.entity_id
_entity_poly.type
_entity_poly.pdbx_seq_one_letter_code
_entity_poly.pdbx_strand_id
1 'polypeptide(L)'
;MTSYKIPQLLKQKTWEWLQNHSMGHRFDANGSKEEQFVGLLGENMFRIINDLPAKFEDGFDGGHDLMFMGQKADVKTMGRNVDPQPHYVNNFVGYQQHFDCELYIFCSINKRTDTFWICGYTDKQTLLTQSTFFEKGQKRYRDDGTYFINKAPLYEIENSKLNKLSI
;
A
#
# COMPACT_ATOMS: atom_id res chain seq x y z
N MET A 1 13.19 4.94 -7.60
CA MET A 1 11.92 4.22 -7.84
C MET A 1 12.07 3.38 -9.09
N THR A 2 11.64 2.13 -9.06
CA THR A 2 11.74 1.17 -10.18
C THR A 2 10.33 0.82 -10.65
N SER A 3 10.12 0.66 -11.97
CA SER A 3 8.78 0.41 -12.52
C SER A 3 8.72 -0.87 -13.35
N TYR A 4 7.54 -1.48 -13.35
CA TYR A 4 7.23 -2.74 -14.03
C TYR A 4 5.85 -2.66 -14.69
N LYS A 5 5.69 -3.31 -15.84
CA LYS A 5 4.37 -3.48 -16.45
C LYS A 5 3.57 -4.53 -15.68
N ILE A 6 2.30 -4.24 -15.45
CA ILE A 6 1.39 -5.17 -14.79
C ILE A 6 0.87 -6.16 -15.84
N PRO A 7 1.07 -7.48 -15.65
CA PRO A 7 0.50 -8.48 -16.55
C PRO A 7 -1.03 -8.45 -16.52
N GLN A 8 -1.65 -8.43 -17.70
CA GLN A 8 -3.11 -8.39 -17.81
C GLN A 8 -3.78 -9.60 -17.15
N LEU A 9 -3.16 -10.77 -17.25
CA LEU A 9 -3.66 -11.97 -16.59
C LEU A 9 -3.68 -11.84 -15.05
N LEU A 10 -2.69 -11.18 -14.45
CA LEU A 10 -2.66 -10.95 -13.02
C LEU A 10 -3.79 -10.00 -12.59
N LYS A 11 -4.01 -8.92 -13.35
CA LYS A 11 -5.14 -8.00 -13.12
C LYS A 11 -6.48 -8.73 -13.13
N GLN A 12 -6.70 -9.54 -14.17
CA GLN A 12 -7.92 -10.32 -14.31
C GLN A 12 -8.12 -11.27 -13.13
N LYS A 13 -7.13 -12.08 -12.80
CA LYS A 13 -7.19 -13.03 -11.67
C LYS A 13 -7.44 -12.33 -10.34
N THR A 14 -6.79 -11.19 -10.10
CA THR A 14 -6.99 -10.39 -8.88
C THR A 14 -8.43 -9.88 -8.78
N TRP A 15 -8.98 -9.39 -9.90
CA TRP A 15 -10.35 -8.89 -9.92
C TRP A 15 -11.38 -10.02 -9.74
N GLU A 16 -11.23 -11.14 -10.45
CA GLU A 16 -12.10 -12.31 -10.34
C GLU A 16 -12.11 -12.87 -8.91
N TRP A 17 -10.93 -12.96 -8.27
CA TRP A 17 -10.84 -13.42 -6.90
C TRP A 17 -11.62 -12.51 -5.95
N LEU A 18 -11.45 -11.20 -6.03
CA LEU A 18 -12.14 -10.22 -5.19
C LEU A 18 -13.66 -10.18 -5.36
N GLN A 19 -14.22 -10.69 -6.47
CA GLN A 19 -15.68 -10.77 -6.62
C GLN A 19 -16.29 -11.81 -5.65
N ASN A 20 -15.55 -12.85 -5.30
CA ASN A 20 -16.05 -14.01 -4.56
C ASN A 20 -15.43 -14.15 -3.15
N HIS A 21 -14.44 -13.29 -2.82
CA HIS A 21 -13.64 -13.42 -1.60
C HIS A 21 -13.53 -12.07 -0.87
N SER A 22 -13.09 -12.11 0.40
CA SER A 22 -12.89 -10.94 1.24
C SER A 22 -11.47 -10.91 1.81
N MET A 23 -10.84 -9.76 1.77
CA MET A 23 -9.54 -9.51 2.42
C MET A 23 -9.64 -9.29 3.93
N GLY A 24 -10.72 -9.78 4.57
CA GLY A 24 -10.98 -9.58 5.99
C GLY A 24 -11.60 -8.22 6.32
N HIS A 25 -11.99 -8.05 7.57
CA HIS A 25 -12.66 -6.84 8.05
C HIS A 25 -11.71 -5.99 8.88
N ARG A 26 -11.48 -4.74 8.48
CA ARG A 26 -10.55 -3.79 9.13
C ARG A 26 -11.29 -2.62 9.79
N PHE A 27 -12.39 -2.88 10.49
CA PHE A 27 -13.24 -1.85 11.11
C PHE A 27 -13.67 -0.74 10.11
N ASP A 28 -13.63 0.52 10.53
CA ASP A 28 -13.97 1.68 9.69
C ASP A 28 -12.95 1.97 8.57
N ALA A 29 -11.84 1.23 8.53
CA ALA A 29 -10.76 1.40 7.57
C ALA A 29 -10.82 0.40 6.40
N ASN A 30 -11.97 -0.25 6.18
CA ASN A 30 -12.19 -1.05 4.97
C ASN A 30 -12.24 -0.11 3.76
N GLY A 31 -11.25 -0.25 2.90
CA GLY A 31 -11.25 0.45 1.62
C GLY A 31 -12.35 -0.03 0.68
N SER A 32 -12.68 0.77 -0.33
CA SER A 32 -13.55 0.37 -1.44
C SER A 32 -13.00 -0.90 -2.13
N LYS A 33 -13.84 -1.58 -2.91
CA LYS A 33 -13.36 -2.74 -3.72
C LYS A 33 -12.21 -2.36 -4.65
N GLU A 34 -12.21 -1.14 -5.17
CA GLU A 34 -11.10 -0.63 -6.00
C GLU A 34 -9.81 -0.49 -5.19
N GLU A 35 -9.87 0.04 -3.97
CA GLU A 35 -8.70 0.15 -3.09
C GLU A 35 -8.18 -1.23 -2.67
N GLN A 36 -9.07 -2.18 -2.38
CA GLN A 36 -8.70 -3.58 -2.11
C GLN A 36 -8.03 -4.23 -3.33
N PHE A 37 -8.56 -3.98 -4.53
CA PHE A 37 -7.96 -4.45 -5.78
C PHE A 37 -6.54 -3.91 -5.98
N VAL A 38 -6.34 -2.61 -5.78
CA VAL A 38 -5.01 -1.98 -5.88
C VAL A 38 -4.05 -2.57 -4.84
N GLY A 39 -4.51 -2.79 -3.61
CA GLY A 39 -3.70 -3.39 -2.54
C GLY A 39 -3.24 -4.81 -2.91
N LEU A 40 -4.19 -5.70 -3.21
CA LEU A 40 -3.89 -7.11 -3.53
C LEU A 40 -3.06 -7.24 -4.82
N LEU A 41 -3.35 -6.42 -5.83
CA LEU A 41 -2.57 -6.40 -7.07
C LEU A 41 -1.13 -5.96 -6.81
N GLY A 42 -0.94 -4.94 -5.97
CA GLY A 42 0.39 -4.44 -5.62
C GLY A 42 1.20 -5.44 -4.81
N GLU A 43 0.59 -6.10 -3.82
CA GLU A 43 1.22 -7.20 -3.08
C GLU A 43 1.69 -8.30 -4.03
N ASN A 44 0.79 -8.77 -4.91
CA ASN A 44 1.12 -9.84 -5.85
C ASN A 44 2.17 -9.43 -6.90
N MET A 45 2.16 -8.15 -7.34
CA MET A 45 3.24 -7.64 -8.19
C MET A 45 4.58 -7.66 -7.47
N PHE A 46 4.63 -7.22 -6.20
CA PHE A 46 5.86 -7.24 -5.42
C PHE A 46 6.37 -8.68 -5.19
N ARG A 47 5.47 -9.61 -4.90
CA ARG A 47 5.80 -11.04 -4.75
C ARG A 47 6.43 -11.61 -6.02
N ILE A 48 5.78 -11.42 -7.17
CA ILE A 48 6.27 -11.94 -8.47
C ILE A 48 7.63 -11.36 -8.85
N ILE A 49 7.85 -10.07 -8.63
CA ILE A 49 9.14 -9.41 -8.91
C ILE A 49 10.27 -9.99 -8.05
N ASN A 50 9.94 -10.54 -6.88
CA ASN A 50 10.87 -11.20 -5.97
C ASN A 50 10.82 -12.74 -6.06
N ASP A 51 10.43 -13.29 -7.21
CA ASP A 51 10.37 -14.73 -7.48
C ASP A 51 9.47 -15.53 -6.52
N LEU A 52 8.50 -14.87 -5.89
CA LEU A 52 7.50 -15.51 -5.04
C LEU A 52 6.20 -15.74 -5.81
N PRO A 53 5.47 -16.82 -5.54
CA PRO A 53 4.17 -17.05 -6.18
C PRO A 53 3.16 -15.99 -5.76
N ALA A 54 2.25 -15.63 -6.68
CA ALA A 54 1.09 -14.83 -6.32
C ALA A 54 0.25 -15.53 -5.25
N LYS A 55 -0.29 -14.74 -4.31
CA LYS A 55 -1.05 -15.24 -3.16
C LYS A 55 -2.47 -14.68 -3.20
N PHE A 56 -3.45 -15.57 -3.09
CA PHE A 56 -4.87 -15.23 -3.06
C PHE A 56 -5.50 -16.03 -1.90
N GLU A 57 -5.57 -15.44 -0.73
CA GLU A 57 -6.07 -16.07 0.49
C GLU A 57 -7.13 -15.19 1.16
N ASP A 58 -8.18 -15.82 1.70
CA ASP A 58 -9.22 -15.15 2.46
C ASP A 58 -8.74 -14.80 3.86
N GLY A 59 -9.24 -13.66 4.36
CA GLY A 59 -9.14 -13.33 5.76
C GLY A 59 -7.93 -12.45 6.11
N PHE A 60 -7.55 -12.49 7.38
CA PHE A 60 -6.44 -11.72 7.93
C PHE A 60 -5.13 -12.50 7.84
N ASP A 61 -4.10 -11.91 7.28
CA ASP A 61 -2.80 -12.49 6.98
C ASP A 61 -1.81 -12.53 8.17
N GLY A 62 -2.26 -12.21 9.38
CA GLY A 62 -1.40 -12.13 10.56
C GLY A 62 -0.64 -10.81 10.70
N GLY A 63 -0.88 -9.85 9.81
CA GLY A 63 -0.35 -8.48 9.88
C GLY A 63 0.94 -8.26 9.09
N HIS A 64 1.35 -9.20 8.24
CA HIS A 64 2.43 -9.05 7.28
C HIS A 64 2.17 -9.90 6.04
N ASP A 65 2.56 -9.42 4.87
CA ASP A 65 2.28 -10.07 3.58
C ASP A 65 3.33 -11.13 3.23
N LEU A 66 4.60 -10.91 3.61
CA LEU A 66 5.71 -11.79 3.24
C LEU A 66 6.93 -11.60 4.16
N MET A 67 7.87 -12.54 4.06
CA MET A 67 9.24 -12.34 4.58
C MET A 67 10.08 -11.70 3.49
N PHE A 68 10.69 -10.56 3.80
CA PHE A 68 11.57 -9.83 2.89
C PHE A 68 12.81 -9.33 3.63
N MET A 69 14.00 -9.53 3.08
CA MET A 69 15.29 -9.20 3.74
C MET A 69 15.43 -9.81 5.15
N GLY A 70 14.81 -10.98 5.39
CA GLY A 70 14.81 -11.65 6.70
C GLY A 70 13.86 -11.05 7.73
N GLN A 71 13.00 -10.10 7.36
CA GLN A 71 12.05 -9.39 8.22
C GLN A 71 10.61 -9.60 7.74
N LYS A 72 9.64 -9.48 8.66
CA LYS A 72 8.22 -9.45 8.32
C LYS A 72 7.89 -8.14 7.64
N ALA A 73 7.43 -8.22 6.39
CA ALA A 73 7.17 -7.06 5.53
C ALA A 73 5.70 -6.98 5.11
N ASP A 74 5.21 -5.75 5.01
CA ASP A 74 3.86 -5.40 4.56
C ASP A 74 3.96 -4.46 3.34
N VAL A 75 3.24 -4.77 2.26
CA VAL A 75 3.25 -4.01 1.00
C VAL A 75 2.06 -3.06 0.95
N LYS A 76 2.33 -1.77 0.99
CA LYS A 76 1.33 -0.71 0.91
C LYS A 76 1.30 -0.09 -0.47
N THR A 77 0.19 -0.24 -1.18
CA THR A 77 0.09 0.22 -2.58
C THR A 77 -0.95 1.33 -2.73
N MET A 78 -0.53 2.43 -3.35
CA MET A 78 -1.40 3.56 -3.69
C MET A 78 -1.81 3.50 -5.16
N GLY A 79 -3.13 3.55 -5.43
CA GLY A 79 -3.66 3.74 -6.78
C GLY A 79 -3.60 5.22 -7.19
N ARG A 80 -3.00 5.50 -8.35
CA ARG A 80 -2.84 6.86 -8.90
C ARG A 80 -3.21 6.87 -10.39
N ASN A 81 -3.43 8.07 -10.94
CA ASN A 81 -3.65 8.27 -12.38
C ASN A 81 -2.40 8.83 -13.10
N VAL A 82 -1.31 9.00 -12.36
CA VAL A 82 -0.02 9.51 -12.81
C VAL A 82 1.11 8.72 -12.15
N ASP A 83 2.30 8.79 -12.71
CA ASP A 83 3.48 8.16 -12.12
C ASP A 83 3.86 8.84 -10.80
N PRO A 84 4.34 8.09 -9.80
CA PRO A 84 4.71 8.65 -8.51
C PRO A 84 5.89 9.60 -8.62
N GLN A 85 5.84 10.67 -7.83
CA GLN A 85 6.91 11.68 -7.73
C GLN A 85 7.55 11.63 -6.33
N PRO A 86 8.77 12.17 -6.15
CA PRO A 86 9.44 12.17 -4.85
C PRO A 86 8.63 12.81 -3.70
N HIS A 87 7.86 13.84 -3.99
CA HIS A 87 7.02 14.57 -3.02
C HIS A 87 5.64 13.95 -2.79
N TYR A 88 5.28 12.87 -3.51
CA TYR A 88 4.01 12.20 -3.28
C TYR A 88 4.06 11.39 -1.99
N VAL A 89 2.96 11.46 -1.22
CA VAL A 89 2.83 10.77 0.06
C VAL A 89 2.25 9.37 -0.09
N ASN A 90 2.65 8.50 0.80
CA ASN A 90 2.08 7.18 1.00
C ASN A 90 1.37 7.14 2.34
N ASN A 91 0.23 6.46 2.37
CA ASN A 91 -0.63 6.38 3.53
C ASN A 91 -0.40 5.09 4.32
N PHE A 92 -0.33 5.23 5.64
CA PHE A 92 -0.33 4.11 6.57
C PHE A 92 -1.42 4.33 7.63
N VAL A 93 -2.37 3.41 7.72
CA VAL A 93 -3.47 3.49 8.69
C VAL A 93 -2.95 3.18 10.09
N GLY A 94 -3.12 4.12 11.02
CA GLY A 94 -2.53 4.06 12.36
C GLY A 94 -2.96 2.84 13.20
N TYR A 95 -4.13 2.24 12.95
CA TYR A 95 -4.54 1.01 13.61
C TYR A 95 -3.60 -0.18 13.34
N GLN A 96 -2.86 -0.15 12.24
CA GLN A 96 -1.94 -1.21 11.85
C GLN A 96 -0.58 -1.13 12.55
N GLN A 97 -0.29 -0.07 13.30
CA GLN A 97 0.98 0.09 14.03
C GLN A 97 1.27 -1.04 15.03
N HIS A 98 0.22 -1.73 15.51
CA HIS A 98 0.32 -2.84 16.47
C HIS A 98 0.51 -4.20 15.79
N PHE A 99 0.45 -4.27 14.46
CA PHE A 99 0.64 -5.53 13.75
C PHE A 99 2.10 -6.00 13.84
N ASP A 100 2.29 -7.31 13.76
CA ASP A 100 3.59 -7.96 13.80
C ASP A 100 4.27 -7.85 12.43
N CYS A 101 4.77 -6.64 12.15
CA CYS A 101 5.43 -6.26 10.92
C CYS A 101 6.60 -5.32 11.26
N GLU A 102 7.74 -5.51 10.63
CA GLU A 102 8.97 -4.76 10.90
C GLU A 102 9.30 -3.79 9.76
N LEU A 103 8.93 -4.16 8.53
CA LEU A 103 9.28 -3.47 7.30
C LEU A 103 8.04 -3.11 6.48
N TYR A 104 7.95 -1.87 6.02
CA TYR A 104 6.88 -1.41 5.14
C TYR A 104 7.43 -1.07 3.77
N ILE A 105 6.89 -1.70 2.74
CA ILE A 105 7.26 -1.50 1.34
C ILE A 105 6.17 -0.67 0.68
N PHE A 106 6.52 0.51 0.21
CA PHE A 106 5.57 1.42 -0.43
C PHE A 106 5.65 1.33 -1.95
N CYS A 107 4.48 1.12 -2.54
CA CYS A 107 4.29 0.95 -3.97
C CYS A 107 3.21 1.88 -4.50
N SER A 108 3.22 2.10 -5.81
CA SER A 108 2.16 2.83 -6.51
C SER A 108 1.77 2.12 -7.80
N ILE A 109 0.49 2.17 -8.15
CA ILE A 109 -0.01 1.73 -9.45
C ILE A 109 -0.53 2.95 -10.22
N ASN A 110 0.06 3.23 -11.38
CA ASN A 110 -0.53 4.14 -12.35
C ASN A 110 -1.62 3.39 -13.11
N LYS A 111 -2.87 3.67 -12.78
CA LYS A 111 -4.06 2.99 -13.34
C LYS A 111 -4.29 3.28 -14.83
N ARG A 112 -3.74 4.40 -15.35
CA ARG A 112 -3.88 4.77 -16.76
C ARG A 112 -2.91 4.00 -17.66
N THR A 113 -1.73 3.71 -17.15
CA THR A 113 -0.66 3.08 -17.93
C THR A 113 -0.41 1.62 -17.52
N ASP A 114 -1.15 1.09 -16.55
CA ASP A 114 -0.93 -0.24 -15.97
C ASP A 114 0.53 -0.46 -15.57
N THR A 115 1.09 0.53 -14.87
CA THR A 115 2.47 0.50 -14.42
C THR A 115 2.51 0.42 -12.89
N PHE A 116 3.20 -0.59 -12.39
CA PHE A 116 3.52 -0.76 -10.98
C PHE A 116 4.88 -0.12 -10.68
N TRP A 117 4.95 0.63 -9.59
CA TRP A 117 6.15 1.32 -9.12
C TRP A 117 6.50 0.86 -7.71
N ILE A 118 7.75 0.49 -7.48
CA ILE A 118 8.30 0.37 -6.14
C ILE A 118 8.87 1.72 -5.76
N CYS A 119 8.22 2.39 -4.80
CA CYS A 119 8.63 3.72 -4.35
C CYS A 119 9.81 3.65 -3.38
N GLY A 120 9.85 2.64 -2.53
CA GLY A 120 10.90 2.38 -1.55
C GLY A 120 10.36 1.65 -0.33
N TYR A 121 11.16 1.61 0.72
CA TYR A 121 10.80 0.95 1.97
C TYR A 121 11.27 1.75 3.20
N THR A 122 10.71 1.42 4.35
CA THR A 122 11.15 1.95 5.65
C THR A 122 10.84 0.94 6.75
N ASP A 123 11.58 0.99 7.86
CA ASP A 123 11.23 0.25 9.07
C ASP A 123 10.09 0.94 9.84
N LYS A 124 9.49 0.20 10.78
CA LYS A 124 8.35 0.68 11.57
C LYS A 124 8.70 1.94 12.38
N GLN A 125 9.85 1.98 13.03
CA GLN A 125 10.22 3.10 13.87
C GLN A 125 10.40 4.37 13.05
N THR A 126 11.10 4.28 11.93
CA THR A 126 11.28 5.39 10.98
C THR A 126 9.94 5.84 10.42
N LEU A 127 9.05 4.92 10.03
CA LEU A 127 7.70 5.27 9.56
C LEU A 127 6.98 6.13 10.58
N LEU A 128 6.90 5.69 11.83
CA LEU A 128 6.13 6.39 12.87
C LEU A 128 6.75 7.73 13.27
N THR A 129 8.06 7.90 13.17
CA THR A 129 8.77 9.12 13.60
C THR A 129 8.94 10.15 12.49
N GLN A 130 9.04 9.73 11.22
CA GLN A 130 9.27 10.65 10.09
C GLN A 130 8.00 10.98 9.28
N SER A 131 6.88 10.29 9.55
CA SER A 131 5.61 10.59 8.91
C SER A 131 4.93 11.80 9.54
N THR A 132 4.11 12.48 8.75
CA THR A 132 3.11 13.41 9.29
C THR A 132 1.93 12.61 9.81
N PHE A 133 1.58 12.79 11.08
CA PHE A 133 0.45 12.11 11.72
C PHE A 133 -0.81 12.98 11.68
N PHE A 134 -1.93 12.35 11.39
CA PHE A 134 -3.27 12.96 11.39
C PHE A 134 -4.23 12.13 12.23
N GLU A 135 -4.93 12.79 13.15
CA GLU A 135 -5.89 12.13 14.02
C GLU A 135 -7.17 11.71 13.27
N LYS A 136 -7.88 10.70 13.80
CA LYS A 136 -9.25 10.40 13.39
C LYS A 136 -10.13 11.61 13.69
N GLY A 137 -10.98 11.99 12.73
CA GLY A 137 -11.86 13.16 12.83
C GLY A 137 -11.22 14.48 12.43
N GLN A 138 -9.91 14.53 12.19
CA GLN A 138 -9.23 15.73 11.74
C GLN A 138 -9.67 16.12 10.33
N LYS A 139 -9.97 17.42 10.15
CA LYS A 139 -10.23 18.01 8.82
C LYS A 139 -8.93 18.21 8.06
N ARG A 140 -8.95 17.83 6.79
CA ARG A 140 -7.84 18.06 5.87
C ARG A 140 -8.32 18.84 4.66
N TYR A 141 -7.70 19.96 4.38
CA TYR A 141 -8.04 20.82 3.27
C TYR A 141 -7.23 20.45 2.03
N ARG A 142 -7.88 20.54 0.88
CA ARG A 142 -7.25 20.44 -0.44
C ARG A 142 -6.90 21.83 -0.96
N ASP A 143 -6.08 21.89 -1.99
CA ASP A 143 -5.65 23.15 -2.61
C ASP A 143 -6.84 23.95 -3.19
N ASP A 144 -7.93 23.28 -3.55
CA ASP A 144 -9.17 23.89 -4.03
C ASP A 144 -10.09 24.42 -2.91
N GLY A 145 -9.65 24.36 -1.65
CA GLY A 145 -10.40 24.81 -0.47
C GLY A 145 -11.45 23.82 0.03
N THR A 146 -11.69 22.72 -0.65
CA THR A 146 -12.54 21.63 -0.14
C THR A 146 -11.84 20.88 0.99
N TYR A 147 -12.58 20.17 1.82
CA TYR A 147 -12.00 19.35 2.88
C TYR A 147 -12.60 17.96 2.95
N PHE A 148 -11.88 17.09 3.57
CA PHE A 148 -12.38 15.77 4.01
C PHE A 148 -12.00 15.53 5.48
N ILE A 149 -12.66 14.57 6.09
CA ILE A 149 -12.43 14.18 7.48
C ILE A 149 -11.75 12.82 7.49
N ASN A 150 -10.65 12.70 8.22
CA ASN A 150 -9.97 11.43 8.40
C ASN A 150 -10.87 10.42 9.12
N LYS A 151 -11.16 9.29 8.50
CA LYS A 151 -11.98 8.21 9.08
C LYS A 151 -11.20 7.37 10.10
N ALA A 152 -9.87 7.40 10.04
CA ALA A 152 -8.95 6.66 10.91
C ALA A 152 -7.71 7.51 11.21
N PRO A 153 -6.93 7.20 12.26
CA PRO A 153 -5.59 7.76 12.41
C PRO A 153 -4.75 7.42 11.18
N LEU A 154 -4.00 8.39 10.66
CA LEU A 154 -3.26 8.26 9.41
C LEU A 154 -1.85 8.81 9.56
N TYR A 155 -0.87 8.03 9.12
CA TYR A 155 0.50 8.46 8.91
C TYR A 155 0.73 8.66 7.40
N GLU A 156 1.37 9.77 7.04
CA GLU A 156 1.77 10.05 5.66
C GLU A 156 3.28 10.25 5.56
N ILE A 157 3.92 9.46 4.71
CA ILE A 157 5.35 9.56 4.43
C ILE A 157 5.58 9.82 2.94
N GLU A 158 6.42 10.81 2.63
CA GLU A 158 6.80 11.09 1.24
C GLU A 158 7.72 10.02 0.67
N ASN A 159 7.65 9.81 -0.65
CA ASN A 159 8.57 8.93 -1.37
C ASN A 159 10.04 9.34 -1.18
N SER A 160 10.31 10.65 -1.06
CA SER A 160 11.66 11.21 -0.84
C SER A 160 12.31 10.76 0.46
N LYS A 161 11.52 10.34 1.45
CA LYS A 161 11.98 9.87 2.77
C LYS A 161 12.17 8.35 2.85
N LEU A 162 11.79 7.63 1.80
CA LEU A 162 11.92 6.17 1.76
C LEU A 162 13.34 5.75 1.35
N ASN A 163 13.80 4.64 1.93
CA ASN A 163 15.01 3.97 1.47
C ASN A 163 14.77 3.41 0.07
N LYS A 164 15.78 3.54 -0.80
CA LYS A 164 15.71 2.96 -2.15
C LYS A 164 15.80 1.44 -2.08
N LEU A 165 14.92 0.77 -2.79
CA LEU A 165 14.99 -0.66 -2.99
C LEU A 165 15.65 -0.91 -4.36
N SER A 166 16.79 -1.60 -4.34
CA SER A 166 17.44 -2.12 -5.55
C SER A 166 17.08 -3.60 -5.66
N ILE A 167 16.24 -3.93 -6.65
CA ILE A 167 15.83 -5.29 -7.03
C ILE A 167 16.35 -5.54 -8.43
#